data_a55f926dc20e78ecdda9ee024edd47c3
#
_entry.id   a55f926dc20e78ecdda9ee024edd47c3
#
_cell.length_a   1.000
_cell.length_b   1.000
_cell.length_c   1.000
_cell.angle_alpha   90.00
_cell.angle_beta   90.00
_cell.angle_gamma   90.00
#
_symmetry.space_group_name_H-M   'P 1'
#
loop_
_entity.id
_entity.type
_entity.pdbx_description
1 polymer ?
#
loop_
_entity_poly.entity_id
_entity_poly.type
_entity_poly.pdbx_seq_one_letter_code
_entity_poly.pdbx_strand_id
1 'polypeptide(L)'
;FTVSIPGGVKISNDDPEYSFKYVSEQFANMLGYATPKELMDASGGNIIGLAHPDDVKVGLADALNQYTHSDHYATIYRIRCKNGTYKYIEDRGQKVIKEDGTIEHWNLMLDKNDFMHKSIALESEKKANKSKSDFLSRMSHDMRTPLNGIIGLLKIAEKHFDDSELVLENFGKMQVAADYLLSLINDILQMSKIEDGNVPLTQEIINFDELSQDVLTIIEQRAKDRGIQLQFRSKKEGLRYPFIYGSSLHLRQIFLNIYGNCIKYNRIGGKIITVLDYTEVVDGITTYEWTITDTGIGMSKEYLKHIFEPFSQERNDSGSTQQGIGLGMSIVKGLIEKMGGTIKIKSEEGIGSTFIIRIPFKLASAPDTVKKTAAQMDISGLNLLLVEDNELNAEIAKTLLSDEGANLTVAEDGLQAVRMFQEKPEGYFDAILMDIMMP
;
A
#
# COMPACT_ATOMS: atom_id res chain seq x y z
N PHE A 1 13.46 -43.56 40.56
CA PHE A 1 13.55 -42.17 40.03
C PHE A 1 12.86 -42.16 38.68
N THR A 2 11.56 -41.87 38.64
CA THR A 2 10.85 -41.49 37.41
C THR A 2 11.28 -40.05 37.07
N VAL A 3 12.35 -39.90 36.30
CA VAL A 3 12.67 -38.64 35.68
C VAL A 3 11.59 -38.41 34.64
N SER A 4 10.70 -37.44 34.87
CA SER A 4 9.75 -36.98 33.84
C SER A 4 10.56 -36.30 32.73
N ILE A 5 10.85 -37.06 31.66
CA ILE A 5 11.49 -36.49 30.47
C ILE A 5 10.45 -35.58 29.81
N PRO A 6 10.72 -34.27 29.66
CA PRO A 6 9.80 -33.39 28.97
C PRO A 6 9.80 -33.75 27.48
N GLY A 7 8.74 -34.45 27.03
CA GLY A 7 8.60 -34.89 25.67
C GLY A 7 8.19 -36.33 25.52
N GLY A 8 7.98 -36.75 24.28
CA GLY A 8 7.68 -38.14 23.94
C GLY A 8 8.90 -38.87 23.41
N VAL A 9 8.86 -40.18 23.42
CA VAL A 9 9.91 -41.04 22.85
C VAL A 9 9.33 -41.89 21.74
N LYS A 10 10.07 -42.03 20.65
CA LYS A 10 9.84 -43.06 19.61
C LYS A 10 11.13 -43.85 19.34
N ILE A 11 10.97 -45.10 18.98
CA ILE A 11 12.04 -45.91 18.44
C ILE A 11 11.61 -46.41 17.06
N SER A 12 12.45 -46.24 16.07
CA SER A 12 12.20 -46.66 14.69
C SER A 12 13.24 -47.62 14.22
N ASN A 13 12.87 -48.51 13.27
CA ASN A 13 13.76 -49.37 12.57
C ASN A 13 14.61 -48.56 11.57
N ASP A 14 15.78 -49.12 11.19
CA ASP A 14 16.63 -48.59 10.12
C ASP A 14 16.16 -49.12 8.76
N ASP A 15 14.92 -48.77 8.38
CA ASP A 15 14.32 -49.11 7.10
C ASP A 15 13.98 -47.82 6.32
N PRO A 16 13.65 -47.88 5.01
CA PRO A 16 13.38 -46.69 4.21
C PRO A 16 12.24 -45.81 4.70
N GLU A 17 11.32 -46.38 5.49
CA GLU A 17 10.13 -45.68 6.01
C GLU A 17 10.32 -45.27 7.47
N TYR A 18 11.41 -45.64 8.14
CA TYR A 18 11.65 -45.44 9.58
C TYR A 18 10.46 -45.92 10.40
N SER A 19 10.05 -47.19 10.16
CA SER A 19 8.86 -47.77 10.76
C SER A 19 8.98 -47.81 12.28
N PHE A 20 7.86 -47.53 12.98
CA PHE A 20 7.82 -47.46 14.43
C PHE A 20 7.96 -48.87 15.04
N LYS A 21 8.94 -48.99 15.92
CA LYS A 21 9.09 -50.13 16.81
C LYS A 21 8.47 -49.88 18.18
N TYR A 22 8.54 -48.64 18.64
CA TYR A 22 7.99 -48.19 19.91
C TYR A 22 7.58 -46.72 19.83
N VAL A 23 6.47 -46.39 20.49
CA VAL A 23 5.96 -45.02 20.70
C VAL A 23 5.52 -44.91 22.14
N SER A 24 5.97 -43.87 22.84
CA SER A 24 5.54 -43.63 24.22
C SER A 24 4.14 -43.01 24.29
N GLU A 25 3.45 -43.22 25.40
CA GLU A 25 2.14 -42.60 25.69
C GLU A 25 2.24 -41.06 25.63
N GLN A 26 3.36 -40.49 26.13
CA GLN A 26 3.57 -39.04 26.12
C GLN A 26 3.61 -38.49 24.69
N PHE A 27 4.22 -39.20 23.74
CA PHE A 27 4.24 -38.77 22.35
C PHE A 27 2.86 -38.87 21.70
N ALA A 28 2.11 -39.97 21.96
CA ALA A 28 0.74 -40.09 21.49
C ALA A 28 -0.16 -38.98 22.02
N ASN A 29 -0.11 -38.74 23.33
CA ASN A 29 -0.89 -37.70 23.99
C ASN A 29 -0.53 -36.29 23.53
N MET A 30 0.74 -36.01 23.25
CA MET A 30 1.22 -34.72 22.71
C MET A 30 0.53 -34.37 21.38
N LEU A 31 0.22 -35.37 20.56
CA LEU A 31 -0.44 -35.23 19.27
C LEU A 31 -1.96 -35.43 19.36
N GLY A 32 -2.50 -35.63 20.57
CA GLY A 32 -3.95 -35.79 20.82
C GLY A 32 -4.50 -37.18 20.58
N TYR A 33 -3.65 -38.22 20.47
CA TYR A 33 -4.07 -39.62 20.39
C TYR A 33 -4.17 -40.21 21.80
N ALA A 34 -5.19 -41.05 22.02
CA ALA A 34 -5.41 -41.64 23.35
C ALA A 34 -4.39 -42.74 23.69
N THR A 35 -3.87 -43.44 22.68
CA THR A 35 -2.90 -44.53 22.87
C THR A 35 -1.82 -44.53 21.78
N PRO A 36 -0.62 -45.09 22.05
CA PRO A 36 0.43 -45.31 21.08
C PRO A 36 -0.05 -46.12 19.84
N LYS A 37 -0.91 -47.12 20.07
CA LYS A 37 -1.47 -47.92 18.98
C LYS A 37 -2.32 -47.09 18.04
N GLU A 38 -3.18 -46.22 18.56
CA GLU A 38 -4.02 -45.32 17.77
C GLU A 38 -3.15 -44.40 16.90
N LEU A 39 -2.05 -43.87 17.44
CA LEU A 39 -1.10 -43.04 16.68
C LEU A 39 -0.41 -43.87 15.59
N MET A 40 0.06 -45.07 15.89
CA MET A 40 0.70 -45.92 14.93
C MET A 40 -0.23 -46.29 13.76
N ASP A 41 -1.49 -46.64 14.06
CA ASP A 41 -2.50 -46.96 13.05
C ASP A 41 -2.81 -45.73 12.15
N ALA A 42 -2.96 -44.56 12.74
CA ALA A 42 -3.25 -43.30 12.02
C ALA A 42 -2.07 -42.79 11.16
N SER A 43 -0.83 -43.17 11.49
CA SER A 43 0.38 -42.79 10.80
C SER A 43 0.81 -43.72 9.69
N GLY A 44 0.16 -44.87 9.53
CA GLY A 44 0.65 -45.97 8.68
C GLY A 44 1.91 -46.61 9.23
N GLY A 45 2.15 -46.52 10.55
CA GLY A 45 3.24 -47.15 11.24
C GLY A 45 4.60 -46.43 11.16
N ASN A 46 4.66 -45.20 10.68
CA ASN A 46 5.89 -44.43 10.56
C ASN A 46 5.67 -42.92 10.79
N ILE A 47 6.77 -42.16 10.98
CA ILE A 47 6.70 -40.71 11.25
C ILE A 47 6.39 -39.92 9.99
N ILE A 48 6.74 -40.40 8.82
CA ILE A 48 6.56 -39.73 7.54
C ILE A 48 5.06 -39.55 7.25
N GLY A 49 4.22 -40.52 7.63
CA GLY A 49 2.77 -40.45 7.47
C GLY A 49 2.08 -39.35 8.29
N LEU A 50 2.77 -38.80 9.29
CA LEU A 50 2.31 -37.67 10.12
C LEU A 50 2.98 -36.36 9.77
N ALA A 51 4.14 -36.36 9.15
CA ALA A 51 4.88 -35.14 8.81
C ALA A 51 4.17 -34.31 7.74
N HIS A 52 4.31 -32.99 7.82
CA HIS A 52 3.79 -32.11 6.77
C HIS A 52 4.49 -32.37 5.44
N PRO A 53 3.76 -32.48 4.30
CA PRO A 53 4.36 -32.82 3.00
C PRO A 53 5.56 -31.95 2.58
N ASP A 54 5.49 -30.64 2.86
CA ASP A 54 6.58 -29.69 2.54
C ASP A 54 7.84 -29.95 3.38
N ASP A 55 7.67 -30.47 4.61
CA ASP A 55 8.76 -30.67 5.56
C ASP A 55 9.44 -32.04 5.40
N VAL A 56 8.75 -33.03 4.80
CA VAL A 56 9.28 -34.40 4.66
C VAL A 56 10.62 -34.42 3.93
N LYS A 57 10.72 -33.75 2.78
CA LYS A 57 11.94 -33.73 1.98
C LYS A 57 13.07 -32.98 2.68
N VAL A 58 12.77 -31.84 3.28
CA VAL A 58 13.76 -30.97 3.92
C VAL A 58 14.24 -31.59 5.23
N GLY A 59 13.29 -32.03 6.09
CA GLY A 59 13.62 -32.63 7.39
C GLY A 59 14.38 -33.96 7.28
N LEU A 60 13.99 -34.82 6.32
CA LEU A 60 14.68 -36.05 6.08
C LEU A 60 16.09 -35.81 5.53
N ALA A 61 16.26 -34.90 4.58
CA ALA A 61 17.56 -34.53 4.02
C ALA A 61 18.48 -33.94 5.10
N ASP A 62 17.97 -33.12 5.98
CA ASP A 62 18.72 -32.53 7.09
C ASP A 62 19.17 -33.59 8.10
N ALA A 63 18.28 -34.49 8.50
CA ALA A 63 18.59 -35.58 9.43
C ALA A 63 19.65 -36.52 8.81
N LEU A 64 19.51 -36.90 7.55
CA LEU A 64 20.50 -37.76 6.84
C LEU A 64 21.87 -37.07 6.72
N ASN A 65 21.89 -35.76 6.41
CA ASN A 65 23.16 -35.02 6.36
C ASN A 65 23.85 -34.96 7.71
N GLN A 66 23.11 -34.78 8.80
CA GLN A 66 23.67 -34.80 10.16
C GLN A 66 24.23 -36.19 10.51
N TYR A 67 23.55 -37.26 10.12
CA TYR A 67 24.05 -38.65 10.34
C TYR A 67 25.32 -38.99 9.57
N THR A 68 25.70 -38.27 8.52
CA THR A 68 26.99 -38.44 7.85
C THR A 68 28.19 -38.00 8.68
N HIS A 69 27.94 -37.14 9.69
CA HIS A 69 28.98 -36.52 10.52
C HIS A 69 28.85 -36.86 12.01
N SER A 70 27.75 -37.45 12.44
CA SER A 70 27.45 -37.77 13.85
C SER A 70 26.45 -38.92 13.96
N ASP A 71 26.48 -39.67 15.06
CA ASP A 71 25.41 -40.62 15.40
C ASP A 71 24.15 -39.95 15.95
N HIS A 72 24.10 -38.62 15.97
CA HIS A 72 22.99 -37.82 16.48
C HIS A 72 22.53 -36.84 15.42
N TYR A 73 21.22 -36.53 15.45
CA TYR A 73 20.64 -35.41 14.72
C TYR A 73 19.60 -34.62 15.55
N ALA A 74 19.33 -33.39 15.15
CA ALA A 74 18.21 -32.63 15.68
C ALA A 74 17.58 -31.83 14.52
N THR A 75 16.30 -32.03 14.28
CA THR A 75 15.54 -31.31 13.25
C THR A 75 14.18 -30.89 13.77
N ILE A 76 13.63 -29.80 13.24
CA ILE A 76 12.29 -29.30 13.59
C ILE A 76 11.42 -29.38 12.36
N TYR A 77 10.27 -30.03 12.50
CA TYR A 77 9.29 -30.14 11.42
C TYR A 77 7.87 -30.21 11.99
N ARG A 78 6.89 -30.01 11.10
CA ARG A 78 5.47 -30.03 11.48
C ARG A 78 4.92 -31.44 11.44
N ILE A 79 4.24 -31.84 12.53
CA ILE A 79 3.55 -33.12 12.64
C ILE A 79 2.05 -32.88 12.77
N ARG A 80 1.26 -33.65 12.04
CA ARG A 80 -0.19 -33.63 12.07
C ARG A 80 -0.73 -34.27 13.36
N CYS A 81 -1.54 -33.51 14.10
CA CYS A 81 -2.30 -33.94 15.26
C CYS A 81 -3.58 -34.70 14.85
N LYS A 82 -4.19 -35.42 15.80
CA LYS A 82 -5.45 -36.15 15.59
C LYS A 82 -6.59 -35.26 15.09
N ASN A 83 -6.66 -34.01 15.54
CA ASN A 83 -7.66 -33.03 15.11
C ASN A 83 -7.39 -32.38 13.74
N GLY A 84 -6.37 -32.82 13.03
CA GLY A 84 -5.99 -32.31 11.70
C GLY A 84 -5.10 -31.07 11.73
N THR A 85 -4.84 -30.46 12.87
CA THR A 85 -3.87 -29.34 13.00
C THR A 85 -2.44 -29.84 12.96
N TYR A 86 -1.48 -28.93 12.75
CA TYR A 86 -0.06 -29.24 12.79
C TYR A 86 0.61 -28.61 14.00
N LYS A 87 1.56 -29.33 14.61
CA LYS A 87 2.47 -28.86 15.66
C LYS A 87 3.91 -28.92 15.20
N TYR A 88 4.72 -27.95 15.61
CA TYR A 88 6.17 -28.00 15.47
C TYR A 88 6.76 -28.90 16.54
N ILE A 89 7.46 -29.95 16.08
CA ILE A 89 8.14 -30.91 16.95
C ILE A 89 9.64 -30.88 16.62
N GLU A 90 10.47 -30.75 17.66
CA GLU A 90 11.91 -31.01 17.55
C GLU A 90 12.13 -32.50 17.78
N ASP A 91 12.65 -33.16 16.75
CA ASP A 91 13.02 -34.58 16.73
C ASP A 91 14.54 -34.68 16.94
N ARG A 92 14.94 -35.15 18.11
CA ARG A 92 16.35 -35.43 18.43
C ARG A 92 16.56 -36.92 18.39
N GLY A 93 17.25 -37.38 17.38
CA GLY A 93 17.50 -38.78 17.13
C GLY A 93 18.94 -39.20 17.42
N GLN A 94 19.08 -40.45 17.85
CA GLN A 94 20.36 -41.13 18.01
C GLN A 94 20.31 -42.49 17.32
N LYS A 95 21.34 -42.81 16.55
CA LYS A 95 21.55 -44.13 15.96
C LYS A 95 22.13 -45.05 17.01
N VAL A 96 21.49 -46.21 17.25
CA VAL A 96 21.90 -47.20 18.22
C VAL A 96 22.15 -48.52 17.50
N ILE A 97 23.35 -49.05 17.62
CA ILE A 97 23.73 -50.36 17.07
C ILE A 97 23.66 -51.37 18.23
N LYS A 98 22.83 -52.38 18.06
CA LYS A 98 22.69 -53.48 19.07
C LYS A 98 23.75 -54.52 18.97
N GLU A 99 23.81 -55.36 19.96
CA GLU A 99 24.80 -56.50 20.01
C GLU A 99 24.64 -57.50 18.87
N ASP A 100 23.41 -57.64 18.35
CA ASP A 100 23.10 -58.51 17.19
C ASP A 100 23.36 -57.81 15.82
N GLY A 101 23.91 -56.59 15.83
CA GLY A 101 24.21 -55.81 14.63
C GLY A 101 23.00 -55.04 14.06
N THR A 102 21.81 -55.15 14.63
CA THR A 102 20.64 -54.37 14.21
C THR A 102 20.79 -52.90 14.58
N ILE A 103 20.31 -52.01 13.70
CA ILE A 103 20.33 -50.57 13.90
C ILE A 103 18.90 -50.09 14.26
N GLU A 104 18.82 -49.29 15.28
CA GLU A 104 17.60 -48.58 15.70
C GLU A 104 17.85 -47.08 15.81
N HIS A 105 16.79 -46.29 15.57
CA HIS A 105 16.81 -44.85 15.77
C HIS A 105 15.97 -44.50 17.00
N TRP A 106 16.66 -44.05 18.03
CA TRP A 106 16.02 -43.62 19.28
C TRP A 106 15.84 -42.14 19.28
N ASN A 107 14.60 -41.68 19.44
CA ASN A 107 14.22 -40.26 19.23
C ASN A 107 13.49 -39.70 20.44
N LEU A 108 13.92 -38.51 20.83
CA LEU A 108 13.19 -37.63 21.78
C LEU A 108 12.40 -36.59 20.99
N MET A 109 11.09 -36.59 21.18
CA MET A 109 10.14 -35.73 20.51
C MET A 109 9.72 -34.60 21.45
N LEU A 110 10.12 -33.35 21.15
CA LEU A 110 9.85 -32.18 21.99
C LEU A 110 8.86 -31.22 21.31
N ASP A 111 7.80 -30.86 22.04
CA ASP A 111 6.83 -29.83 21.53
C ASP A 111 7.51 -28.46 21.49
N LYS A 112 7.63 -27.88 20.31
CA LYS A 112 8.19 -26.54 20.07
C LYS A 112 7.15 -25.56 19.53
N ASN A 113 5.89 -25.95 19.56
CA ASN A 113 4.84 -25.20 18.91
C ASN A 113 4.78 -23.75 19.41
N ASP A 114 4.70 -23.53 20.74
CA ASP A 114 4.66 -22.19 21.30
C ASP A 114 5.92 -21.37 21.02
N PHE A 115 7.08 -22.02 21.07
CA PHE A 115 8.36 -21.38 20.76
C PHE A 115 8.41 -20.92 19.30
N MET A 116 8.02 -21.78 18.36
CA MET A 116 8.05 -21.47 16.93
C MET A 116 7.04 -20.39 16.57
N HIS A 117 5.81 -20.46 17.12
CA HIS A 117 4.83 -19.42 16.89
C HIS A 117 5.30 -18.05 17.42
N LYS A 118 5.89 -18.01 18.60
CA LYS A 118 6.47 -16.77 19.15
C LYS A 118 7.66 -16.27 18.31
N SER A 119 8.52 -17.17 17.85
CA SER A 119 9.67 -16.82 17.02
C SER A 119 9.23 -16.23 15.66
N ILE A 120 8.25 -16.86 15.00
CA ILE A 120 7.68 -16.37 13.73
C ILE A 120 7.00 -15.01 13.93
N ALA A 121 6.21 -14.86 15.00
CA ALA A 121 5.56 -13.58 15.32
C ALA A 121 6.59 -12.47 15.58
N LEU A 122 7.64 -12.76 16.37
CA LEU A 122 8.72 -11.80 16.67
C LEU A 122 9.51 -11.42 15.40
N GLU A 123 9.76 -12.37 14.52
CA GLU A 123 10.45 -12.11 13.26
C GLU A 123 9.59 -11.22 12.33
N SER A 124 8.29 -11.51 12.27
CA SER A 124 7.32 -10.69 11.53
C SER A 124 7.26 -9.26 12.08
N GLU A 125 7.20 -9.10 13.41
CA GLU A 125 7.21 -7.80 14.07
C GLU A 125 8.52 -7.03 13.81
N LYS A 126 9.67 -7.71 13.89
CA LYS A 126 10.97 -7.10 13.57
C LYS A 126 11.04 -6.63 12.12
N LYS A 127 10.52 -7.42 11.18
CA LYS A 127 10.44 -7.02 9.76
C LYS A 127 9.55 -5.79 9.58
N ALA A 128 8.38 -5.78 10.21
CA ALA A 128 7.45 -4.65 10.17
C ALA A 128 8.08 -3.37 10.77
N ASN A 129 8.72 -3.47 11.94
CA ASN A 129 9.41 -2.35 12.59
C ASN A 129 10.60 -1.84 11.76
N LYS A 130 11.36 -2.73 11.15
CA LYS A 130 12.46 -2.34 10.25
C LYS A 130 11.92 -1.59 9.03
N SER A 131 10.87 -2.11 8.37
CA SER A 131 10.22 -1.44 7.24
C SER A 131 9.73 -0.04 7.63
N LYS A 132 9.12 0.10 8.82
CA LYS A 132 8.65 1.40 9.33
C LYS A 132 9.82 2.37 9.59
N SER A 133 10.93 1.89 10.12
CA SER A 133 12.12 2.71 10.38
C SER A 133 12.81 3.15 9.09
N ASP A 134 12.96 2.23 8.13
CA ASP A 134 13.52 2.51 6.79
C ASP A 134 12.63 3.52 6.04
N PHE A 135 11.32 3.44 6.23
CA PHE A 135 10.33 4.38 5.74
C PHE A 135 10.57 5.80 6.26
N LEU A 136 10.57 5.98 7.58
CA LEU A 136 10.77 7.31 8.19
C LEU A 136 12.10 7.94 7.78
N SER A 137 13.14 7.13 7.64
CA SER A 137 14.46 7.59 7.18
C SER A 137 14.42 8.10 5.73
N ARG A 138 13.80 7.35 4.81
CA ARG A 138 13.66 7.78 3.40
C ARG A 138 12.79 9.01 3.27
N MET A 139 11.65 9.05 3.96
CA MET A 139 10.77 10.23 3.98
C MET A 139 11.52 11.49 4.41
N SER A 140 12.27 11.39 5.51
CA SER A 140 13.06 12.51 6.01
C SER A 140 14.08 13.02 4.99
N HIS A 141 14.71 12.09 4.26
CA HIS A 141 15.63 12.43 3.18
C HIS A 141 14.91 13.11 2.01
N ASP A 142 13.78 12.53 1.54
CA ASP A 142 13.07 12.99 0.35
C ASP A 142 12.33 14.31 0.59
N MET A 143 11.92 14.60 1.83
CA MET A 143 11.42 15.92 2.24
C MET A 143 12.54 16.95 2.35
N ARG A 144 13.73 16.56 2.85
CA ARG A 144 14.85 17.49 3.06
C ARG A 144 15.41 18.01 1.73
N THR A 145 15.42 17.19 0.69
CA THR A 145 15.99 17.56 -0.61
C THR A 145 15.27 18.76 -1.26
N PRO A 146 13.94 18.75 -1.47
CA PRO A 146 13.23 19.90 -2.03
C PRO A 146 13.26 21.11 -1.08
N LEU A 147 13.18 20.88 0.25
CA LEU A 147 13.27 21.96 1.24
C LEU A 147 14.62 22.69 1.18
N ASN A 148 15.72 21.94 1.12
CA ASN A 148 17.06 22.53 0.96
C ASN A 148 17.20 23.23 -0.40
N GLY A 149 16.53 22.72 -1.45
CA GLY A 149 16.45 23.37 -2.75
C GLY A 149 15.78 24.73 -2.66
N ILE A 150 14.62 24.81 -2.01
CA ILE A 150 13.90 26.08 -1.78
C ILE A 150 14.78 27.07 -1.01
N ILE A 151 15.34 26.63 0.12
CA ILE A 151 16.20 27.50 0.95
C ILE A 151 17.43 27.98 0.17
N GLY A 152 18.04 27.12 -0.65
CA GLY A 152 19.18 27.47 -1.48
C GLY A 152 18.85 28.50 -2.56
N LEU A 153 17.72 28.29 -3.27
CA LEU A 153 17.23 29.18 -4.31
C LEU A 153 16.81 30.54 -3.74
N LEU A 154 16.21 30.56 -2.54
CA LEU A 154 15.87 31.80 -1.82
C LEU A 154 17.12 32.64 -1.54
N LYS A 155 18.19 32.01 -1.01
CA LYS A 155 19.47 32.70 -0.76
C LYS A 155 20.12 33.24 -2.04
N ILE A 156 19.99 32.53 -3.16
CA ILE A 156 20.46 32.98 -4.46
C ILE A 156 19.66 34.20 -4.92
N ALA A 157 18.32 34.14 -4.83
CA ALA A 157 17.43 35.24 -5.20
C ALA A 157 17.73 36.49 -4.33
N GLU A 158 17.91 36.33 -3.03
CA GLU A 158 18.28 37.40 -2.10
C GLU A 158 19.61 38.07 -2.47
N LYS A 159 20.64 37.26 -2.80
CA LYS A 159 21.98 37.74 -3.15
C LYS A 159 22.03 38.47 -4.50
N HIS A 160 21.13 38.09 -5.40
CA HIS A 160 21.07 38.64 -6.78
C HIS A 160 19.73 39.37 -7.03
N PHE A 161 19.24 40.10 -6.02
CA PHE A 161 17.95 40.78 -6.07
C PHE A 161 17.82 41.78 -7.22
N ASP A 162 18.94 42.37 -7.68
CA ASP A 162 18.96 43.31 -8.81
C ASP A 162 18.80 42.61 -10.18
N ASP A 163 18.92 41.29 -10.27
CA ASP A 163 18.69 40.50 -11.48
C ASP A 163 17.29 39.91 -11.48
N SER A 164 16.32 40.68 -11.97
CA SER A 164 14.92 40.32 -11.97
C SER A 164 14.63 39.02 -12.75
N GLU A 165 15.37 38.72 -13.81
CA GLU A 165 15.17 37.51 -14.60
C GLU A 165 15.59 36.24 -13.82
N LEU A 166 16.77 36.30 -13.18
CA LEU A 166 17.25 35.22 -12.31
C LEU A 166 16.36 35.02 -11.09
N VAL A 167 15.85 36.11 -10.50
CA VAL A 167 14.93 36.03 -9.35
C VAL A 167 13.62 35.34 -9.74
N LEU A 168 13.00 35.72 -10.87
CA LEU A 168 11.78 35.09 -11.38
C LEU A 168 11.98 33.62 -11.73
N GLU A 169 13.11 33.28 -12.36
CA GLU A 169 13.47 31.89 -12.65
C GLU A 169 13.59 31.06 -11.36
N ASN A 170 14.25 31.62 -10.33
CA ASN A 170 14.40 30.95 -9.03
C ASN A 170 13.07 30.79 -8.31
N PHE A 171 12.16 31.75 -8.36
CA PHE A 171 10.80 31.62 -7.80
C PHE A 171 10.03 30.48 -8.50
N GLY A 172 10.09 30.38 -9.82
CA GLY A 172 9.49 29.27 -10.53
C GLY A 172 10.05 27.90 -10.11
N LYS A 173 11.36 27.79 -9.89
CA LYS A 173 11.98 26.56 -9.37
C LYS A 173 11.59 26.27 -7.92
N MET A 174 11.49 27.29 -7.07
CA MET A 174 11.02 27.14 -5.68
C MET A 174 9.57 26.66 -5.64
N GLN A 175 8.70 27.21 -6.49
CA GLN A 175 7.30 26.77 -6.59
C GLN A 175 7.20 25.28 -6.95
N VAL A 176 7.94 24.84 -7.97
CA VAL A 176 7.99 23.41 -8.35
C VAL A 176 8.46 22.53 -7.20
N ALA A 177 9.47 22.97 -6.45
CA ALA A 177 9.97 22.22 -5.30
C ALA A 177 8.99 22.19 -4.12
N ALA A 178 8.25 23.29 -3.87
CA ALA A 178 7.21 23.37 -2.85
C ALA A 178 6.01 22.50 -3.18
N ASP A 179 5.52 22.53 -4.43
CA ASP A 179 4.42 21.68 -4.90
C ASP A 179 4.79 20.18 -4.79
N TYR A 180 6.03 19.84 -5.12
CA TYR A 180 6.54 18.49 -4.92
C TYR A 180 6.53 18.08 -3.44
N LEU A 181 7.01 18.93 -2.54
CA LEU A 181 7.02 18.67 -1.10
C LEU A 181 5.60 18.49 -0.55
N LEU A 182 4.65 19.34 -0.98
CA LEU A 182 3.26 19.25 -0.60
C LEU A 182 2.63 17.91 -1.08
N SER A 183 2.93 17.50 -2.31
CA SER A 183 2.50 16.19 -2.83
C SER A 183 3.04 15.04 -1.99
N LEU A 184 4.32 15.11 -1.56
CA LEU A 184 4.94 14.11 -0.68
C LEU A 184 4.19 13.99 0.65
N ILE A 185 3.92 15.12 1.30
CA ILE A 185 3.21 15.17 2.59
C ILE A 185 1.81 14.57 2.44
N ASN A 186 1.08 14.94 1.39
CA ASN A 186 -0.27 14.44 1.15
C ASN A 186 -0.29 12.93 0.89
N ASP A 187 0.66 12.39 0.12
CA ASP A 187 0.78 10.95 -0.13
C ASP A 187 1.03 10.17 1.17
N ILE A 188 1.86 10.73 2.07
CA ILE A 188 2.17 10.14 3.37
C ILE A 188 0.95 10.12 4.29
N LEU A 189 0.27 11.27 4.43
CA LEU A 189 -0.94 11.38 5.25
C LEU A 189 -2.02 10.43 4.76
N GLN A 190 -2.14 10.27 3.45
CA GLN A 190 -3.10 9.36 2.86
C GLN A 190 -2.72 7.90 3.09
N MET A 191 -1.44 7.54 2.97
CA MET A 191 -0.98 6.19 3.28
C MET A 191 -1.26 5.83 4.73
N SER A 192 -0.99 6.74 5.68
CA SER A 192 -1.33 6.55 7.10
C SER A 192 -2.83 6.30 7.29
N LYS A 193 -3.70 7.08 6.65
CA LYS A 193 -5.16 6.88 6.72
C LYS A 193 -5.60 5.53 6.13
N ILE A 194 -4.93 5.06 5.07
CA ILE A 194 -5.22 3.76 4.46
C ILE A 194 -4.82 2.62 5.40
N GLU A 195 -3.63 2.68 6.01
CA GLU A 195 -3.14 1.68 6.97
C GLU A 195 -4.03 1.59 8.22
N ASP A 196 -4.47 2.73 8.76
CA ASP A 196 -5.37 2.80 9.90
C ASP A 196 -6.82 2.37 9.56
N GLY A 197 -7.09 2.09 8.28
CA GLY A 197 -8.43 1.75 7.81
C GLY A 197 -9.44 2.92 7.79
N ASN A 198 -8.99 4.14 8.08
CA ASN A 198 -9.82 5.34 8.31
C ASN A 198 -9.91 6.27 7.09
N VAL A 199 -9.89 5.75 5.88
CA VAL A 199 -10.13 6.58 4.68
C VAL A 199 -11.62 6.91 4.61
N PRO A 200 -12.04 8.17 4.81
CA PRO A 200 -13.43 8.57 4.65
C PRO A 200 -13.76 8.64 3.15
N LEU A 201 -14.38 7.57 2.62
CA LEU A 201 -14.92 7.63 1.27
C LEU A 201 -16.21 8.46 1.30
N THR A 202 -16.18 9.64 0.74
CA THR A 202 -17.40 10.44 0.51
C THR A 202 -18.31 9.66 -0.44
N GLN A 203 -19.61 9.63 -0.14
CA GLN A 203 -20.63 9.06 -1.01
C GLN A 203 -21.41 10.20 -1.64
N GLU A 204 -20.91 10.69 -2.76
CA GLU A 204 -21.54 11.78 -3.53
C GLU A 204 -22.04 11.26 -4.89
N ILE A 205 -22.98 11.96 -5.49
CA ILE A 205 -23.41 11.69 -6.87
C ILE A 205 -22.35 12.25 -7.81
N ILE A 206 -21.71 11.38 -8.56
CA ILE A 206 -20.67 11.72 -9.52
C ILE A 206 -21.26 11.64 -10.93
N ASN A 207 -21.08 12.70 -11.71
CA ASN A 207 -21.19 12.63 -13.15
C ASN A 207 -19.85 12.10 -13.71
N PHE A 208 -19.87 10.87 -14.19
CA PHE A 208 -18.66 10.20 -14.62
C PHE A 208 -18.03 10.83 -15.88
N ASP A 209 -18.84 11.39 -16.77
CA ASP A 209 -18.36 12.09 -17.94
C ASP A 209 -17.58 13.35 -17.56
N GLU A 210 -18.10 14.15 -16.62
CA GLU A 210 -17.41 15.33 -16.11
C GLU A 210 -16.10 14.98 -15.41
N LEU A 211 -16.13 13.97 -14.51
CA LEU A 211 -14.92 13.48 -13.84
C LEU A 211 -13.86 13.01 -14.83
N SER A 212 -14.28 12.29 -15.88
CA SER A 212 -13.38 11.80 -16.91
C SER A 212 -12.76 12.96 -17.69
N GLN A 213 -13.54 13.98 -18.06
CA GLN A 213 -13.02 15.16 -18.77
C GLN A 213 -12.02 15.94 -17.92
N ASP A 214 -12.27 16.13 -16.64
CA ASP A 214 -11.34 16.78 -15.70
C ASP A 214 -9.98 16.06 -15.66
N VAL A 215 -10.02 14.73 -15.50
CA VAL A 215 -8.79 13.91 -15.51
C VAL A 215 -8.09 14.00 -16.86
N LEU A 216 -8.85 13.87 -17.97
CA LEU A 216 -8.30 13.91 -19.32
C LEU A 216 -7.60 15.24 -19.60
N THR A 217 -8.18 16.37 -19.24
CA THR A 217 -7.59 17.70 -19.43
C THR A 217 -6.19 17.77 -18.78
N ILE A 218 -6.03 17.24 -17.57
CA ILE A 218 -4.75 17.25 -16.87
C ILE A 218 -3.73 16.33 -17.53
N ILE A 219 -4.14 15.12 -17.92
CA ILE A 219 -3.21 14.14 -18.50
C ILE A 219 -2.84 14.45 -19.93
N GLU A 220 -3.73 15.06 -20.74
CA GLU A 220 -3.47 15.46 -22.11
C GLU A 220 -2.33 16.47 -22.21
N GLN A 221 -2.35 17.48 -21.34
CA GLN A 221 -1.27 18.47 -21.30
C GLN A 221 0.07 17.79 -20.96
N ARG A 222 0.11 16.95 -19.91
CA ARG A 222 1.32 16.24 -19.49
C ARG A 222 1.83 15.26 -20.54
N ALA A 223 0.93 14.58 -21.24
CA ALA A 223 1.27 13.65 -22.33
C ALA A 223 1.84 14.40 -23.54
N LYS A 224 1.22 15.53 -23.89
CA LYS A 224 1.68 16.40 -24.98
C LYS A 224 3.08 16.93 -24.74
N ASP A 225 3.37 17.41 -23.52
CA ASP A 225 4.69 17.92 -23.13
C ASP A 225 5.79 16.85 -23.27
N ARG A 226 5.42 15.56 -23.21
CA ARG A 226 6.33 14.42 -23.42
C ARG A 226 6.21 13.73 -24.77
N GLY A 227 5.39 14.26 -25.68
CA GLY A 227 5.19 13.69 -27.00
C GLY A 227 4.51 12.33 -27.00
N ILE A 228 3.65 12.03 -26.01
CA ILE A 228 2.94 10.76 -25.86
C ILE A 228 1.53 10.89 -26.44
N GLN A 229 1.11 9.89 -27.20
CA GLN A 229 -0.24 9.84 -27.80
C GLN A 229 -1.23 9.17 -26.83
N LEU A 230 -2.36 9.83 -26.57
CA LEU A 230 -3.47 9.27 -25.81
C LEU A 230 -4.56 8.76 -26.75
N GLN A 231 -5.11 7.58 -26.46
CA GLN A 231 -6.22 6.99 -27.20
C GLN A 231 -7.26 6.45 -26.19
N PHE A 232 -8.51 6.89 -26.35
CA PHE A 232 -9.62 6.42 -25.53
C PHE A 232 -10.60 5.65 -26.40
N ARG A 233 -11.05 4.50 -25.92
CA ARG A 233 -12.00 3.62 -26.59
C ARG A 233 -13.02 3.13 -25.57
N SER A 234 -14.27 3.02 -25.99
CA SER A 234 -15.30 2.30 -25.23
C SER A 234 -15.62 1.00 -25.97
N LYS A 235 -15.80 -0.10 -25.26
CA LYS A 235 -16.26 -1.36 -25.85
C LYS A 235 -17.75 -1.32 -26.18
N LYS A 236 -18.51 -0.47 -25.51
CA LYS A 236 -19.96 -0.28 -25.71
C LYS A 236 -20.24 1.14 -26.17
N GLU A 237 -21.27 1.37 -26.97
CA GLU A 237 -21.64 2.70 -27.42
C GLU A 237 -22.14 3.54 -26.24
N GLY A 238 -21.35 4.57 -25.89
CA GLY A 238 -21.65 5.54 -24.83
C GLY A 238 -21.58 4.98 -23.41
N LEU A 239 -21.62 5.89 -22.43
CA LEU A 239 -21.79 5.57 -21.01
C LEU A 239 -23.29 5.41 -20.73
N ARG A 240 -23.77 4.17 -20.56
CA ARG A 240 -25.17 3.90 -20.26
C ARG A 240 -25.60 4.40 -18.88
N TYR A 241 -24.65 4.53 -17.95
CA TYR A 241 -24.90 4.88 -16.56
C TYR A 241 -23.94 6.00 -16.11
N PRO A 242 -24.15 7.26 -16.55
CA PRO A 242 -23.21 8.33 -16.27
C PRO A 242 -23.20 8.81 -14.82
N PHE A 243 -24.28 8.55 -14.04
CA PHE A 243 -24.39 8.98 -12.65
C PHE A 243 -24.20 7.79 -11.69
N ILE A 244 -23.23 7.91 -10.80
CA ILE A 244 -22.86 6.89 -9.82
C ILE A 244 -22.65 7.51 -8.44
N TYR A 245 -22.80 6.69 -7.40
CA TYR A 245 -22.37 7.06 -6.04
C TYR A 245 -20.91 6.68 -5.84
N GLY A 246 -20.10 7.60 -5.36
CA GLY A 246 -18.69 7.37 -5.08
C GLY A 246 -17.99 8.59 -4.51
N SER A 247 -16.66 8.58 -4.53
CA SER A 247 -15.81 9.71 -4.14
C SER A 247 -15.02 10.21 -5.36
N SER A 248 -15.39 11.39 -5.87
CA SER A 248 -14.74 12.01 -7.05
C SER A 248 -13.26 12.28 -6.78
N LEU A 249 -12.94 12.74 -5.56
CA LEU A 249 -11.56 12.99 -5.11
C LEU A 249 -10.68 11.75 -5.26
N HIS A 250 -11.13 10.61 -4.73
CA HIS A 250 -10.33 9.38 -4.73
C HIS A 250 -10.27 8.73 -6.11
N LEU A 251 -11.34 8.79 -6.89
CA LEU A 251 -11.31 8.34 -8.29
C LEU A 251 -10.33 9.14 -9.13
N ARG A 252 -10.36 10.48 -8.99
CA ARG A 252 -9.41 11.38 -9.66
C ARG A 252 -7.97 11.01 -9.29
N GLN A 253 -7.70 10.75 -8.04
CA GLN A 253 -6.38 10.37 -7.54
C GLN A 253 -5.92 9.02 -8.10
N ILE A 254 -6.78 8.00 -8.12
CA ILE A 254 -6.46 6.69 -8.73
C ILE A 254 -5.99 6.89 -10.17
N PHE A 255 -6.77 7.62 -10.98
CA PHE A 255 -6.45 7.81 -12.39
C PHE A 255 -5.22 8.67 -12.60
N LEU A 256 -5.06 9.79 -11.87
CA LEU A 256 -3.87 10.64 -11.98
C LEU A 256 -2.58 9.90 -11.61
N ASN A 257 -2.61 9.02 -10.61
CA ASN A 257 -1.46 8.18 -10.24
C ASN A 257 -1.11 7.17 -11.35
N ILE A 258 -2.11 6.49 -11.91
CA ILE A 258 -1.87 5.48 -12.96
C ILE A 258 -1.40 6.14 -14.25
N TYR A 259 -2.12 7.16 -14.76
CA TYR A 259 -1.71 7.89 -15.96
C TYR A 259 -0.38 8.61 -15.76
N GLY A 260 -0.15 9.17 -14.58
CA GLY A 260 1.13 9.78 -14.22
C GLY A 260 2.29 8.79 -14.38
N ASN A 261 2.12 7.55 -13.94
CA ASN A 261 3.11 6.48 -14.13
C ASN A 261 3.23 6.09 -15.60
N CYS A 262 2.11 5.91 -16.32
CA CYS A 262 2.12 5.60 -17.76
C CYS A 262 2.82 6.69 -18.59
N ILE A 263 2.72 7.96 -18.20
CA ILE A 263 3.41 9.08 -18.86
C ILE A 263 4.88 9.13 -18.44
N LYS A 264 5.16 8.99 -17.15
CA LYS A 264 6.50 9.10 -16.57
C LYS A 264 7.45 8.04 -17.11
N TYR A 265 6.99 6.80 -17.22
CA TYR A 265 7.78 5.64 -17.63
C TYR A 265 7.58 5.25 -19.10
N ASN A 266 6.96 6.13 -19.90
CA ASN A 266 6.82 5.91 -21.34
C ASN A 266 8.05 6.39 -22.12
N ARG A 267 8.09 5.98 -23.38
CA ARG A 267 9.10 6.44 -24.35
C ARG A 267 8.58 7.69 -25.07
N ILE A 268 9.46 8.54 -25.53
CA ILE A 268 9.12 9.66 -26.42
C ILE A 268 8.46 9.07 -27.69
N GLY A 269 7.32 9.63 -28.09
CA GLY A 269 6.51 9.11 -29.19
C GLY A 269 5.70 7.86 -28.87
N GLY A 270 5.68 7.42 -27.62
CA GLY A 270 4.89 6.28 -27.13
C GLY A 270 3.39 6.57 -27.09
N LYS A 271 2.63 5.58 -26.64
CA LYS A 271 1.16 5.62 -26.61
C LYS A 271 0.63 5.17 -25.25
N ILE A 272 -0.53 5.70 -24.88
CA ILE A 272 -1.36 5.19 -23.78
C ILE A 272 -2.76 4.96 -24.34
N ILE A 273 -3.23 3.72 -24.24
CA ILE A 273 -4.53 3.29 -24.76
C ILE A 273 -5.41 2.92 -23.57
N THR A 274 -6.54 3.61 -23.43
CA THR A 274 -7.54 3.30 -22.41
C THR A 274 -8.77 2.70 -23.07
N VAL A 275 -9.20 1.56 -22.56
CA VAL A 275 -10.44 0.90 -22.96
C VAL A 275 -11.36 0.84 -21.75
N LEU A 276 -12.56 1.42 -21.88
CA LEU A 276 -13.60 1.36 -20.87
C LEU A 276 -14.63 0.29 -21.24
N ASP A 277 -15.01 -0.50 -20.24
CA ASP A 277 -16.09 -1.46 -20.28
C ASP A 277 -16.93 -1.38 -19.00
N TYR A 278 -18.15 -1.91 -19.01
CA TYR A 278 -19.00 -1.99 -17.81
C TYR A 278 -19.92 -3.19 -17.87
N THR A 279 -20.30 -3.72 -16.70
CA THR A 279 -21.26 -4.83 -16.58
C THR A 279 -22.70 -4.35 -16.70
N GLU A 280 -23.62 -5.27 -16.99
CA GLU A 280 -25.04 -4.99 -16.78
C GLU A 280 -25.33 -4.78 -15.28
N VAL A 281 -26.37 -4.02 -15.02
CA VAL A 281 -26.75 -3.67 -13.62
C VAL A 281 -27.40 -4.88 -12.94
N VAL A 282 -26.89 -5.22 -11.78
CA VAL A 282 -27.48 -6.22 -10.88
C VAL A 282 -27.68 -5.56 -9.51
N ASP A 283 -28.90 -5.60 -8.99
CA ASP A 283 -29.26 -4.99 -7.69
C ASP A 283 -28.85 -3.49 -7.55
N GLY A 284 -28.96 -2.74 -8.66
CA GLY A 284 -28.62 -1.32 -8.70
C GLY A 284 -27.12 -1.04 -8.70
N ILE A 285 -26.26 -2.05 -8.91
CA ILE A 285 -24.80 -1.94 -8.98
C ILE A 285 -24.33 -2.30 -10.38
N THR A 286 -23.41 -1.51 -10.94
CA THR A 286 -22.65 -1.83 -12.14
C THR A 286 -21.15 -1.82 -11.81
N THR A 287 -20.38 -2.64 -12.51
CA THR A 287 -18.91 -2.64 -12.35
C THR A 287 -18.29 -2.03 -13.60
N TYR A 288 -17.55 -0.96 -13.42
CA TYR A 288 -16.71 -0.39 -14.47
C TYR A 288 -15.36 -1.08 -14.51
N GLU A 289 -14.89 -1.38 -15.72
CA GLU A 289 -13.55 -1.92 -15.98
C GLU A 289 -12.78 -0.97 -16.90
N TRP A 290 -11.64 -0.50 -16.40
CA TRP A 290 -10.67 0.24 -17.19
C TRP A 290 -9.47 -0.65 -17.50
N THR A 291 -9.13 -0.76 -18.77
CA THR A 291 -7.89 -1.35 -19.22
C THR A 291 -7.01 -0.23 -19.80
N ILE A 292 -5.97 0.14 -19.05
CA ILE A 292 -5.03 1.22 -19.42
C ILE A 292 -3.72 0.55 -19.81
N THR A 293 -3.31 0.70 -21.07
CA THR A 293 -2.10 0.09 -21.62
C THR A 293 -1.14 1.16 -22.10
N ASP A 294 0.09 1.15 -21.64
CA ASP A 294 1.18 1.99 -22.12
C ASP A 294 2.21 1.19 -22.93
N THR A 295 2.97 1.91 -23.76
CA THR A 295 4.09 1.35 -24.55
C THR A 295 5.44 1.75 -23.94
N GLY A 296 5.51 1.87 -22.63
CA GLY A 296 6.67 2.32 -21.90
C GLY A 296 7.79 1.28 -21.78
N ILE A 297 8.64 1.48 -20.77
CA ILE A 297 9.76 0.58 -20.51
C ILE A 297 9.34 -0.77 -19.95
N GLY A 298 8.09 -0.89 -19.47
CA GLY A 298 7.62 -2.08 -18.76
C GLY A 298 8.29 -2.28 -17.39
N MET A 299 8.05 -3.45 -16.80
CA MET A 299 8.52 -3.81 -15.46
C MET A 299 9.03 -5.25 -15.44
N SER A 300 10.07 -5.51 -14.65
CA SER A 300 10.59 -6.88 -14.43
C SER A 300 9.60 -7.74 -13.67
N LYS A 301 9.68 -9.07 -13.87
CA LYS A 301 8.83 -10.03 -13.13
C LYS A 301 9.05 -9.98 -11.63
N GLU A 302 10.27 -9.61 -11.21
CA GLU A 302 10.60 -9.48 -9.79
C GLU A 302 9.96 -8.25 -9.18
N TYR A 303 10.06 -7.09 -9.84
CA TYR A 303 9.44 -5.86 -9.38
C TYR A 303 7.91 -5.94 -9.33
N LEU A 304 7.27 -6.63 -10.30
CA LEU A 304 5.83 -6.84 -10.32
C LEU A 304 5.26 -7.50 -9.05
N LYS A 305 6.06 -8.31 -8.34
CA LYS A 305 5.64 -8.92 -7.07
C LYS A 305 5.53 -7.89 -5.95
N HIS A 306 6.27 -6.80 -6.05
CA HIS A 306 6.42 -5.78 -5.01
C HIS A 306 5.83 -4.41 -5.37
N ILE A 307 5.26 -4.24 -6.57
CA ILE A 307 4.79 -2.93 -7.07
C ILE A 307 3.76 -2.25 -6.17
N PHE A 308 2.98 -3.02 -5.42
CA PHE A 308 2.00 -2.51 -4.47
C PHE A 308 2.53 -2.36 -3.04
N GLU A 309 3.77 -2.78 -2.80
CA GLU A 309 4.40 -2.53 -1.51
C GLU A 309 4.78 -1.06 -1.39
N PRO A 310 4.51 -0.42 -0.26
CA PRO A 310 4.94 0.96 -0.05
C PRO A 310 6.43 1.11 -0.29
N PHE A 311 6.83 2.21 -0.97
CA PHE A 311 8.24 2.55 -1.27
C PHE A 311 8.96 1.61 -2.24
N SER A 312 8.22 0.75 -2.91
CA SER A 312 8.77 -0.11 -3.94
C SER A 312 9.12 0.72 -5.17
N GLN A 313 10.37 0.60 -5.62
CA GLN A 313 10.88 1.24 -6.84
C GLN A 313 11.77 0.26 -7.58
N GLU A 314 11.62 0.19 -8.90
CA GLU A 314 12.55 -0.56 -9.74
C GLU A 314 13.84 0.25 -9.92
N ARG A 315 14.97 -0.29 -9.48
CA ARG A 315 16.28 0.33 -9.69
C ARG A 315 16.71 0.09 -11.13
N ASN A 316 16.60 1.12 -11.95
CA ASN A 316 17.22 1.10 -13.26
C ASN A 316 18.61 1.71 -13.16
N ASP A 317 19.65 0.98 -13.59
CA ASP A 317 21.05 1.40 -13.64
C ASP A 317 21.32 2.61 -14.56
N SER A 318 20.34 3.02 -15.33
CA SER A 318 20.42 4.15 -16.25
C SER A 318 20.04 5.47 -15.56
N GLY A 319 20.79 5.95 -14.59
CA GLY A 319 20.92 7.34 -14.12
C GLY A 319 19.76 8.35 -14.30
N SER A 320 18.52 7.90 -14.51
CA SER A 320 17.36 8.78 -14.66
C SER A 320 16.90 9.27 -13.30
N THR A 321 17.15 10.56 -13.06
CA THR A 321 16.76 11.38 -11.90
C THR A 321 15.22 11.53 -11.74
N GLN A 322 14.40 10.59 -12.23
CA GLN A 322 12.95 10.68 -12.10
C GLN A 322 12.48 10.08 -10.77
N GLN A 323 12.69 10.88 -9.72
CA GLN A 323 12.28 10.56 -8.36
C GLN A 323 10.75 10.45 -8.21
N GLY A 324 10.30 9.40 -7.56
CA GLY A 324 8.98 9.23 -6.96
C GLY A 324 9.17 8.41 -5.70
N ILE A 325 8.32 8.56 -4.68
CA ILE A 325 8.50 7.90 -3.37
C ILE A 325 8.16 6.41 -3.43
N GLY A 326 7.46 5.94 -4.48
CA GLY A 326 6.94 4.58 -4.56
C GLY A 326 5.66 4.35 -3.72
N LEU A 327 4.93 5.42 -3.37
CA LEU A 327 3.66 5.33 -2.66
C LEU A 327 2.44 5.28 -3.60
N GLY A 328 2.52 5.85 -4.79
CA GLY A 328 1.36 6.01 -5.66
C GLY A 328 0.61 4.72 -5.96
N MET A 329 1.31 3.60 -6.20
CA MET A 329 0.65 2.32 -6.51
C MET A 329 0.07 1.62 -5.28
N SER A 330 0.67 1.76 -4.10
CA SER A 330 0.10 1.26 -2.84
C SER A 330 -1.16 2.04 -2.46
N ILE A 331 -1.16 3.36 -2.65
CA ILE A 331 -2.34 4.22 -2.47
C ILE A 331 -3.46 3.81 -3.44
N VAL A 332 -3.14 3.64 -4.73
CA VAL A 332 -4.11 3.20 -5.75
C VAL A 332 -4.76 1.88 -5.35
N LYS A 333 -3.97 0.88 -4.95
CA LYS A 333 -4.48 -0.41 -4.51
C LYS A 333 -5.38 -0.26 -3.28
N GLY A 334 -4.94 0.45 -2.25
CA GLY A 334 -5.70 0.66 -1.02
C GLY A 334 -7.04 1.37 -1.28
N LEU A 335 -7.08 2.40 -2.13
CA LEU A 335 -8.31 3.10 -2.51
C LEU A 335 -9.27 2.20 -3.29
N ILE A 336 -8.77 1.45 -4.28
CA ILE A 336 -9.58 0.53 -5.09
C ILE A 336 -10.18 -0.57 -4.19
N GLU A 337 -9.40 -1.17 -3.29
CA GLU A 337 -9.87 -2.19 -2.34
C GLU A 337 -10.93 -1.63 -1.38
N LYS A 338 -10.75 -0.39 -0.89
CA LYS A 338 -11.76 0.30 -0.06
C LYS A 338 -13.06 0.57 -0.80
N MET A 339 -12.99 0.77 -2.12
CA MET A 339 -14.17 0.90 -2.99
C MET A 339 -14.79 -0.47 -3.38
N GLY A 340 -14.30 -1.58 -2.83
CA GLY A 340 -14.75 -2.92 -3.17
C GLY A 340 -14.30 -3.41 -4.54
N GLY A 341 -13.32 -2.74 -5.13
CA GLY A 341 -12.78 -3.02 -6.46
C GLY A 341 -11.55 -3.92 -6.45
N THR A 342 -10.98 -4.12 -7.63
CA THR A 342 -9.74 -4.88 -7.84
C THR A 342 -8.86 -4.23 -8.88
N ILE A 343 -7.54 -4.38 -8.73
CA ILE A 343 -6.54 -3.98 -9.73
C ILE A 343 -5.64 -5.16 -10.07
N LYS A 344 -5.37 -5.33 -11.36
CA LYS A 344 -4.40 -6.31 -11.88
C LYS A 344 -3.45 -5.62 -12.84
N ILE A 345 -2.17 -6.01 -12.81
CA ILE A 345 -1.14 -5.45 -13.67
C ILE A 345 -0.51 -6.59 -14.46
N LYS A 346 -0.34 -6.35 -15.76
CA LYS A 346 0.47 -7.17 -16.65
C LYS A 346 1.55 -6.27 -17.25
N SER A 347 2.80 -6.67 -17.18
CA SER A 347 3.90 -5.89 -17.73
C SER A 347 5.00 -6.81 -18.22
N GLU A 348 5.71 -6.34 -19.24
CA GLU A 348 6.88 -7.00 -19.79
C GLU A 348 7.93 -5.94 -20.08
N GLU A 349 9.13 -6.18 -19.58
CA GLU A 349 10.27 -5.27 -19.71
C GLU A 349 10.59 -5.01 -21.19
N GLY A 350 10.71 -3.76 -21.55
CA GLY A 350 10.93 -3.33 -22.93
C GLY A 350 9.66 -3.24 -23.80
N ILE A 351 8.49 -3.71 -23.36
CA ILE A 351 7.22 -3.69 -24.11
C ILE A 351 6.26 -2.65 -23.58
N GLY A 352 6.02 -2.61 -22.26
CA GLY A 352 5.09 -1.70 -21.60
C GLY A 352 4.26 -2.38 -20.53
N SER A 353 3.24 -1.67 -20.03
CA SER A 353 2.40 -2.14 -18.92
C SER A 353 0.91 -2.04 -19.25
N THR A 354 0.12 -2.92 -18.67
CA THR A 354 -1.35 -2.90 -18.75
C THR A 354 -1.93 -2.98 -17.34
N PHE A 355 -2.70 -1.97 -16.97
CA PHE A 355 -3.43 -1.88 -15.70
C PHE A 355 -4.89 -2.21 -15.96
N ILE A 356 -5.45 -3.19 -15.25
CA ILE A 356 -6.85 -3.60 -15.34
C ILE A 356 -7.51 -3.29 -14.00
N ILE A 357 -8.41 -2.33 -13.97
CA ILE A 357 -9.06 -1.80 -12.78
C ILE A 357 -10.54 -2.12 -12.87
N ARG A 358 -11.12 -2.68 -11.82
CA ARG A 358 -12.55 -2.96 -11.71
C ARG A 358 -13.07 -2.36 -10.42
N ILE A 359 -14.09 -1.51 -10.52
CA ILE A 359 -14.72 -0.88 -9.35
C ILE A 359 -16.25 -1.01 -9.49
N PRO A 360 -16.94 -1.58 -8.50
CA PRO A 360 -18.39 -1.61 -8.44
C PRO A 360 -18.93 -0.25 -7.97
N PHE A 361 -19.97 0.24 -8.63
CA PHE A 361 -20.64 1.49 -8.26
C PHE A 361 -22.15 1.27 -8.16
N LYS A 362 -22.74 1.85 -7.12
CA LYS A 362 -24.18 1.99 -7.03
C LYS A 362 -24.63 3.09 -7.98
N LEU A 363 -25.69 2.83 -8.74
CA LEU A 363 -26.24 3.82 -9.67
C LEU A 363 -26.89 4.97 -8.90
N ALA A 364 -26.75 6.15 -9.43
CA ALA A 364 -27.45 7.37 -8.99
C ALA A 364 -28.37 7.88 -10.11
N SER A 365 -29.44 8.57 -9.73
CA SER A 365 -30.24 9.34 -10.65
C SER A 365 -29.55 10.67 -10.94
N ALA A 366 -29.76 11.21 -12.15
CA ALA A 366 -29.32 12.57 -12.43
C ALA A 366 -29.81 13.52 -11.34
N PRO A 367 -28.95 14.33 -10.72
CA PRO A 367 -29.41 15.34 -9.78
C PRO A 367 -30.32 16.32 -10.51
N ASP A 368 -31.40 16.75 -9.86
CA ASP A 368 -32.21 17.86 -10.34
C ASP A 368 -31.28 19.06 -10.48
N THR A 369 -30.96 19.42 -11.72
CA THR A 369 -29.87 20.33 -12.04
C THR A 369 -30.16 21.73 -11.58
N VAL A 370 -29.45 22.16 -10.55
CA VAL A 370 -29.01 23.57 -10.50
C VAL A 370 -27.56 23.56 -11.01
N LYS A 371 -27.34 23.82 -12.29
CA LYS A 371 -26.04 24.22 -12.82
C LYS A 371 -25.62 25.49 -12.08
N LYS A 372 -24.85 25.35 -11.01
CA LYS A 372 -23.97 26.43 -10.59
C LYS A 372 -22.81 26.45 -11.58
N THR A 373 -22.97 27.20 -12.68
CA THR A 373 -21.83 27.77 -13.39
C THR A 373 -20.99 28.46 -12.32
N ALA A 374 -19.77 27.99 -12.11
CA ALA A 374 -18.76 28.78 -11.43
C ALA A 374 -18.43 29.95 -12.38
N ALA A 375 -19.29 30.99 -12.36
CA ALA A 375 -18.89 32.31 -12.81
C ALA A 375 -17.72 32.69 -11.90
N GLN A 376 -16.63 33.19 -12.43
CA GLN A 376 -15.62 33.92 -11.65
C GLN A 376 -16.41 34.97 -10.86
N MET A 377 -16.60 34.72 -9.56
CA MET A 377 -17.24 35.72 -8.71
C MET A 377 -16.20 36.80 -8.47
N ASP A 378 -16.47 37.98 -8.96
CA ASP A 378 -15.74 39.17 -8.57
C ASP A 378 -15.94 39.40 -7.08
N ILE A 379 -14.88 39.32 -6.29
CA ILE A 379 -14.86 39.53 -4.85
C ILE A 379 -14.51 40.98 -4.49
N SER A 380 -14.31 41.85 -5.49
CA SER A 380 -13.96 43.24 -5.31
C SER A 380 -15.01 43.97 -4.48
N GLY A 381 -14.58 44.63 -3.41
CA GLY A 381 -15.44 45.39 -2.51
C GLY A 381 -16.18 44.55 -1.45
N LEU A 382 -16.08 43.22 -1.46
CA LEU A 382 -16.66 42.36 -0.41
C LEU A 382 -15.94 42.56 0.92
N ASN A 383 -16.69 42.62 2.01
CA ASN A 383 -16.14 42.63 3.37
C ASN A 383 -16.05 41.21 3.91
N LEU A 384 -14.85 40.71 4.06
CA LEU A 384 -14.58 39.35 4.49
C LEU A 384 -13.99 39.33 5.91
N LEU A 385 -14.44 38.40 6.74
CA LEU A 385 -13.84 38.12 8.04
C LEU A 385 -12.99 36.88 7.89
N LEU A 386 -11.68 37.02 8.01
CA LEU A 386 -10.70 35.94 8.00
C LEU A 386 -10.34 35.54 9.43
N VAL A 387 -10.51 34.27 9.79
CA VAL A 387 -10.22 33.74 11.13
C VAL A 387 -9.14 32.68 10.98
N GLU A 388 -7.93 32.99 11.41
CA GLU A 388 -6.71 32.14 11.20
C GLU A 388 -5.72 32.40 12.35
N ASP A 389 -5.30 31.37 13.06
CA ASP A 389 -4.39 31.45 14.21
C ASP A 389 -2.91 31.49 13.80
N ASN A 390 -2.61 31.08 12.58
CA ASN A 390 -1.25 31.16 12.05
C ASN A 390 -1.01 32.50 11.34
N GLU A 391 -0.12 33.33 11.93
CA GLU A 391 0.18 34.68 11.44
C GLU A 391 0.61 34.69 9.95
N LEU A 392 1.43 33.71 9.52
CA LEU A 392 1.91 33.61 8.13
C LEU A 392 0.74 33.26 7.17
N ASN A 393 -0.13 32.32 7.55
CA ASN A 393 -1.29 31.97 6.74
C ASN A 393 -2.25 33.16 6.62
N ALA A 394 -2.49 33.87 7.74
CA ALA A 394 -3.33 35.08 7.78
C ALA A 394 -2.78 36.17 6.85
N GLU A 395 -1.46 36.40 6.86
CA GLU A 395 -0.80 37.40 6.00
C GLU A 395 -0.90 37.03 4.51
N ILE A 396 -0.65 35.76 4.17
CA ILE A 396 -0.80 35.25 2.79
C ILE A 396 -2.24 35.42 2.30
N ALA A 397 -3.23 34.94 3.07
CA ALA A 397 -4.62 34.99 2.68
C ALA A 397 -5.09 36.48 2.56
N LYS A 398 -4.67 37.32 3.49
CA LYS A 398 -4.96 38.74 3.45
C LYS A 398 -4.41 39.40 2.19
N THR A 399 -3.16 39.11 1.83
CA THR A 399 -2.54 39.69 0.64
C THR A 399 -3.28 39.27 -0.62
N LEU A 400 -3.44 37.92 -0.81
CA LEU A 400 -4.08 37.36 -2.00
C LEU A 400 -5.53 37.91 -2.22
N LEU A 401 -6.34 37.94 -1.17
CA LEU A 401 -7.71 38.38 -1.26
C LEU A 401 -7.83 39.91 -1.40
N SER A 402 -6.91 40.67 -0.81
CA SER A 402 -6.86 42.15 -0.98
C SER A 402 -6.40 42.53 -2.38
N ASP A 403 -5.50 41.78 -3.00
CA ASP A 403 -5.08 41.99 -4.40
C ASP A 403 -6.23 41.76 -5.39
N GLU A 404 -7.21 40.90 -5.05
CA GLU A 404 -8.45 40.69 -5.79
C GLU A 404 -9.54 41.72 -5.41
N GLY A 405 -9.20 42.73 -4.58
CA GLY A 405 -10.07 43.88 -4.24
C GLY A 405 -11.00 43.64 -3.05
N ALA A 406 -10.89 42.59 -2.28
CA ALA A 406 -11.71 42.38 -1.09
C ALA A 406 -11.20 43.20 0.12
N ASN A 407 -12.15 43.65 1.00
CA ASN A 407 -11.84 44.25 2.28
C ASN A 407 -11.77 43.19 3.38
N LEU A 408 -10.60 43.03 4.00
CA LEU A 408 -10.42 42.00 5.01
C LEU A 408 -10.35 42.56 6.44
N THR A 409 -11.05 41.87 7.34
CA THR A 409 -10.89 41.94 8.79
C THR A 409 -10.32 40.62 9.25
N VAL A 410 -9.20 40.62 10.00
CA VAL A 410 -8.52 39.40 10.46
C VAL A 410 -8.75 39.22 11.95
N ALA A 411 -9.11 38.00 12.35
CA ALA A 411 -9.22 37.55 13.73
C ALA A 411 -8.25 36.37 13.95
N GLU A 412 -7.55 36.34 15.06
CA GLU A 412 -6.54 35.34 15.40
C GLU A 412 -7.14 34.09 16.06
N ASP A 413 -8.39 34.19 16.53
CA ASP A 413 -9.11 33.08 17.14
C ASP A 413 -10.62 33.23 16.96
N GLY A 414 -11.38 32.17 17.27
CA GLY A 414 -12.83 32.15 17.16
C GLY A 414 -13.52 33.13 18.12
N LEU A 415 -12.94 33.40 19.30
CA LEU A 415 -13.51 34.32 20.28
C LEU A 415 -13.39 35.78 19.79
N GLN A 416 -12.25 36.13 19.22
CA GLN A 416 -12.02 37.43 18.60
C GLN A 416 -12.94 37.61 17.39
N ALA A 417 -13.10 36.56 16.56
CA ALA A 417 -14.00 36.58 15.42
C ALA A 417 -15.46 36.90 15.83
N VAL A 418 -15.95 36.23 16.86
CA VAL A 418 -17.31 36.50 17.41
C VAL A 418 -17.46 37.92 17.89
N ARG A 419 -16.48 38.48 18.61
CA ARG A 419 -16.50 39.87 19.07
C ARG A 419 -16.52 40.85 17.90
N MET A 420 -15.62 40.68 16.93
CA MET A 420 -15.55 41.54 15.76
C MET A 420 -16.82 41.46 14.92
N PHE A 421 -17.44 40.30 14.82
CA PHE A 421 -18.72 40.10 14.12
C PHE A 421 -19.86 40.84 14.85
N GLN A 422 -19.92 40.78 16.19
CA GLN A 422 -20.95 41.43 17.01
C GLN A 422 -20.83 42.97 17.05
N GLU A 423 -19.62 43.52 16.89
CA GLU A 423 -19.37 44.97 16.87
C GLU A 423 -19.78 45.64 15.55
N LYS A 424 -20.05 44.85 14.51
CA LYS A 424 -20.45 45.34 13.20
C LYS A 424 -21.98 45.27 13.01
N PRO A 425 -22.57 46.14 12.18
CA PRO A 425 -23.99 46.07 11.82
C PRO A 425 -24.31 44.72 11.13
N GLU A 426 -25.55 44.28 11.25
CA GLU A 426 -26.06 43.10 10.53
C GLU A 426 -25.83 43.25 9.02
N GLY A 427 -25.27 42.21 8.39
CA GLY A 427 -24.94 42.21 6.98
C GLY A 427 -23.67 42.97 6.60
N TYR A 428 -22.82 43.35 7.56
CA TYR A 428 -21.55 44.02 7.26
C TYR A 428 -20.55 43.09 6.58
N PHE A 429 -20.46 41.84 7.05
CA PHE A 429 -19.61 40.83 6.43
C PHE A 429 -20.38 40.04 5.37
N ASP A 430 -19.86 39.98 4.18
CA ASP A 430 -20.42 39.21 3.08
C ASP A 430 -20.10 37.70 3.20
N ALA A 431 -18.93 37.37 3.78
CA ALA A 431 -18.54 35.98 4.07
C ALA A 431 -17.53 35.92 5.23
N ILE A 432 -17.43 34.71 5.83
CA ILE A 432 -16.45 34.37 6.86
C ILE A 432 -15.61 33.22 6.33
N LEU A 433 -14.30 33.41 6.30
CA LEU A 433 -13.29 32.38 6.02
C LEU A 433 -12.70 31.97 7.36
N MET A 434 -12.91 30.72 7.77
CA MET A 434 -12.53 30.25 9.11
C MET A 434 -11.75 28.94 9.03
N ASP A 435 -10.56 28.93 9.62
CA ASP A 435 -9.90 27.66 9.93
C ASP A 435 -10.68 26.95 11.06
N ILE A 436 -10.94 25.66 10.88
CA ILE A 436 -11.71 24.84 11.82
C ILE A 436 -10.78 24.21 12.90
N MET A 437 -9.48 24.21 12.65
CA MET A 437 -8.49 23.52 13.49
C MET A 437 -7.71 24.46 14.43
N MET A 438 -8.31 25.55 14.80
CA MET A 438 -7.73 26.51 15.76
C MET A 438 -7.91 26.05 17.21
N PRO A 439 -7.03 26.42 18.17
CA PRO A 439 -7.15 26.09 19.59
C PRO A 439 -8.35 26.72 20.28
#